data_2d557fca0ba918537001d332a3f522c0
#
_entry.id   2d557fca0ba918537001d332a3f522c0
#
_cell.length_a   1.000
_cell.length_b   1.000
_cell.length_c   1.000
_cell.angle_alpha   90.00
_cell.angle_beta   90.00
_cell.angle_gamma   90.00
#
_symmetry.space_group_name_H-M   'P 1'
#
loop_
_entity.id
_entity.type
_entity.pdbx_description
1 polymer ?
#
loop_
_entity_poly.entity_id
_entity_poly.type
_entity_poly.pdbx_seq_one_letter_code
_entity_poly.pdbx_strand_id
1 'polypeptide(L)'
;MNKFKIWKLIRDDGKKLVIDDKELYLAQDNSIFAMPEIDTSEVEFTEVDGGEMIGQRLHPLTQTINGIVLPNTEGVYLDLITKLTDFFRINHTYVILYRTKTGKLFTRRDAWLSDNLQLNPVANEDYLTFTCSFKVPRRFMYEYADDGNGNEMYSNSITLPLITAASGGRVWDNTGSVYDNVGAVYEEGNGGVKNIIVNSKVRIYPVWNVRGPCNNPQLQNNTTDTVARYSGFIASGQVLVVNFETNEAHIDTLLMSRNVTGQVYLNPGINTVGFNSEGGDTKESTMEWRNIY
;
A
#
# COMPACT_ATOMS: atom_id res chain seq x y z
N MET A 1 21.06 -15.83 -0.15
CA MET A 1 20.63 -14.44 0.01
C MET A 1 19.80 -14.06 -1.22
N ASN A 2 18.50 -13.82 -1.08
CA ASN A 2 17.66 -13.41 -2.22
C ASN A 2 18.05 -11.99 -2.60
N LYS A 3 18.71 -11.83 -3.74
CA LYS A 3 19.03 -10.49 -4.25
C LYS A 3 17.79 -9.89 -4.89
N PHE A 4 17.33 -8.77 -4.38
CA PHE A 4 16.40 -7.91 -5.07
C PHE A 4 17.14 -7.16 -6.18
N LYS A 5 16.51 -7.01 -7.33
CA LYS A 5 16.95 -6.13 -8.41
C LYS A 5 15.91 -5.07 -8.67
N ILE A 6 16.30 -3.85 -8.93
CA ILE A 6 15.40 -2.86 -9.52
C ILE A 6 15.13 -3.33 -10.96
N TRP A 7 13.87 -3.45 -11.29
CA TRP A 7 13.44 -3.98 -12.56
C TRP A 7 12.80 -2.92 -13.45
N LYS A 8 12.07 -1.99 -12.86
CA LYS A 8 11.28 -1.00 -13.58
C LYS A 8 11.08 0.24 -12.75
N LEU A 9 11.07 1.38 -13.40
CA LEU A 9 10.64 2.64 -12.82
C LEU A 9 9.38 3.10 -13.55
N ILE A 10 8.43 3.63 -12.82
CA ILE A 10 7.21 4.23 -13.37
C ILE A 10 7.14 5.66 -12.85
N ARG A 11 7.00 6.62 -13.75
CA ARG A 11 6.79 8.04 -13.42
C ARG A 11 5.28 8.32 -13.29
N ASP A 12 4.90 9.33 -12.54
CA ASP A 12 3.52 9.70 -12.26
C ASP A 12 2.65 10.00 -13.51
N ASP A 13 3.28 10.41 -14.61
CA ASP A 13 2.61 10.61 -15.91
C ASP A 13 2.43 9.31 -16.72
N GLY A 14 2.73 8.16 -16.11
CA GLY A 14 2.61 6.83 -16.70
C GLY A 14 3.78 6.39 -17.57
N LYS A 15 4.82 7.21 -17.79
CA LYS A 15 6.04 6.79 -18.49
C LYS A 15 6.76 5.69 -17.71
N LYS A 16 7.27 4.70 -18.42
CA LYS A 16 7.90 3.50 -17.87
C LYS A 16 9.32 3.36 -18.39
N LEU A 17 10.25 3.08 -17.49
CA LEU A 17 11.63 2.73 -17.82
C LEU A 17 11.92 1.33 -17.29
N VAL A 18 12.14 0.39 -18.19
CA VAL A 18 12.54 -0.98 -17.84
C VAL A 18 14.07 -1.01 -17.72
N ILE A 19 14.56 -1.55 -16.64
CA ILE A 19 15.98 -1.73 -16.36
C ILE A 19 16.24 -3.24 -16.35
N ASP A 20 17.41 -3.66 -16.75
CA ASP A 20 17.76 -5.06 -16.99
C ASP A 20 17.24 -5.56 -18.36
N ASP A 21 17.09 -4.63 -19.30
CA ASP A 21 16.84 -4.86 -20.72
C ASP A 21 18.18 -4.95 -21.48
N LYS A 22 18.13 -5.18 -22.79
CA LYS A 22 19.33 -5.37 -23.63
C LYS A 22 20.28 -4.16 -23.65
N GLU A 23 19.78 -2.99 -23.30
CA GLU A 23 20.47 -1.71 -23.42
C GLU A 23 20.71 -1.00 -22.09
N LEU A 24 19.96 -1.36 -21.04
CA LEU A 24 20.03 -0.77 -19.72
C LEU A 24 20.24 -1.83 -18.64
N TYR A 25 21.33 -1.73 -17.92
CA TYR A 25 21.67 -2.66 -16.84
C TYR A 25 21.92 -1.91 -15.53
N LEU A 26 21.64 -2.58 -14.40
CA LEU A 26 22.09 -2.08 -13.10
C LEU A 26 23.53 -2.45 -12.82
N ALA A 27 24.29 -1.49 -12.32
CA ALA A 27 25.56 -1.79 -11.65
C ALA A 27 25.30 -2.55 -10.35
N GLN A 28 26.28 -3.32 -9.88
CA GLN A 28 26.10 -4.27 -8.77
C GLN A 28 25.82 -3.64 -7.41
N ASP A 29 26.02 -2.34 -7.25
CA ASP A 29 26.02 -1.68 -5.93
C ASP A 29 24.86 -0.69 -5.80
N ASN A 30 23.66 -1.25 -5.59
CA ASN A 30 22.48 -0.44 -5.33
C ASN A 30 22.11 -0.52 -3.85
N SER A 31 21.95 0.63 -3.21
CA SER A 31 21.56 0.76 -1.80
C SER A 31 20.10 0.38 -1.52
N ILE A 32 19.65 -0.77 -2.05
CA ILE A 32 18.26 -1.25 -1.92
C ILE A 32 17.83 -1.39 -0.47
N PHE A 33 18.78 -1.73 0.40
CA PHE A 33 18.57 -1.97 1.83
C PHE A 33 19.19 -0.89 2.72
N ALA A 34 19.50 0.28 2.17
CA ALA A 34 19.99 1.39 2.99
C ALA A 34 19.01 1.68 4.14
N MET A 35 19.55 1.88 5.34
CA MET A 35 18.74 2.33 6.47
C MET A 35 18.59 3.85 6.38
N PRO A 36 17.41 4.41 6.70
CA PRO A 36 17.26 5.85 6.81
C PRO A 36 18.12 6.39 7.97
N GLU A 37 18.59 7.61 7.82
CA GLU A 37 19.22 8.32 8.92
C GLU A 37 18.21 8.59 10.03
N ILE A 38 18.70 8.51 11.26
CA ILE A 38 17.91 8.79 12.46
C ILE A 38 18.38 10.13 13.00
N ASP A 39 17.46 11.07 13.07
CA ASP A 39 17.66 12.35 13.75
C ASP A 39 17.21 12.20 15.20
N THR A 40 18.10 12.50 16.13
CA THR A 40 17.80 12.49 17.56
C THR A 40 17.77 13.93 18.06
N SER A 41 16.65 14.31 18.66
CA SER A 41 16.56 15.60 19.36
C SER A 41 16.87 15.38 20.83
N GLU A 42 17.96 15.97 21.29
CA GLU A 42 18.43 15.89 22.67
C GLU A 42 18.38 17.29 23.32
N VAL A 43 18.02 17.33 24.60
CA VAL A 43 18.18 18.53 25.42
C VAL A 43 19.29 18.25 26.42
N GLU A 44 20.35 19.08 26.36
CA GLU A 44 21.41 19.07 27.36
C GLU A 44 20.95 19.82 28.61
N PHE A 45 21.18 19.26 29.79
CA PHE A 45 20.95 19.95 31.04
C PHE A 45 22.16 20.83 31.37
N THR A 46 21.94 22.14 31.52
CA THR A 46 23.01 23.11 31.73
C THR A 46 23.60 23.10 33.14
N GLU A 47 22.95 22.44 34.08
CA GLU A 47 23.36 22.43 35.50
C GLU A 47 23.73 21.04 36.05
N VAL A 48 23.52 19.99 35.25
CA VAL A 48 23.79 18.60 35.63
C VAL A 48 24.38 17.88 34.41
N ASP A 49 25.39 17.06 34.63
CA ASP A 49 25.95 16.21 33.57
C ASP A 49 24.87 15.27 33.02
N GLY A 50 24.54 15.44 31.75
CA GLY A 50 23.59 14.59 31.05
C GLY A 50 22.64 15.35 30.15
N GLY A 51 21.82 14.62 29.44
CA GLY A 51 20.80 15.13 28.54
C GLY A 51 19.63 14.18 28.46
N GLU A 52 18.48 14.66 28.02
CA GLU A 52 17.29 13.84 27.78
C GLU A 52 17.01 13.81 26.27
N MET A 53 16.76 12.61 25.76
CA MET A 53 16.31 12.43 24.39
C MET A 53 14.84 12.74 24.29
N ILE A 54 14.49 13.84 23.60
CA ILE A 54 13.09 14.30 23.45
C ILE A 54 12.37 13.53 22.34
N GLY A 55 13.10 13.07 21.32
CA GLY A 55 12.49 12.36 20.22
C GLY A 55 13.49 11.82 19.18
N GLN A 56 13.00 10.91 18.40
CA GLN A 56 13.71 10.39 17.22
C GLN A 56 12.85 10.57 15.97
N ARG A 57 13.46 11.08 14.90
CA ARG A 57 12.82 11.22 13.60
C ARG A 57 13.62 10.44 12.56
N LEU A 58 12.91 9.64 11.78
CA LEU A 58 13.49 8.96 10.62
C LEU A 58 13.42 9.87 9.40
N HIS A 59 14.56 10.10 8.77
CA HIS A 59 14.62 10.78 7.48
C HIS A 59 14.06 9.92 6.34
N PRO A 60 13.63 10.52 5.21
CA PRO A 60 13.36 9.78 3.99
C PRO A 60 14.58 8.97 3.57
N LEU A 61 14.33 7.73 3.14
CA LEU A 61 15.39 6.87 2.64
C LEU A 61 15.99 7.46 1.36
N THR A 62 17.31 7.54 1.27
CA THR A 62 18.00 7.85 0.01
C THR A 62 18.30 6.55 -0.74
N GLN A 63 17.75 6.43 -1.95
CA GLN A 63 17.96 5.29 -2.84
C GLN A 63 18.76 5.75 -4.06
N THR A 64 20.02 5.34 -4.16
CA THR A 64 20.83 5.63 -5.34
C THR A 64 20.74 4.47 -6.33
N ILE A 65 20.54 4.78 -7.59
CA ILE A 65 20.51 3.84 -8.71
C ILE A 65 21.72 4.13 -9.58
N ASN A 66 22.60 3.15 -9.66
CA ASN A 66 23.74 3.16 -10.57
C ASN A 66 23.47 2.14 -11.66
N GLY A 67 23.64 2.55 -12.91
CA GLY A 67 23.41 1.68 -14.04
C GLY A 67 24.41 1.89 -15.18
N ILE A 68 24.32 1.02 -16.15
CA ILE A 68 25.15 1.01 -17.35
C ILE A 68 24.23 1.07 -18.55
N VAL A 69 24.58 1.92 -19.51
CA VAL A 69 23.94 2.02 -20.82
C VAL A 69 24.87 1.39 -21.84
N LEU A 70 24.43 0.34 -22.51
CA LEU A 70 25.17 -0.38 -23.56
C LEU A 70 24.50 -0.14 -24.91
N PRO A 71 24.90 0.89 -25.65
CA PRO A 71 24.34 1.15 -26.98
C PRO A 71 24.88 0.15 -28.00
N ASN A 72 23.99 -0.37 -28.83
CA ASN A 72 24.41 -1.25 -29.92
C ASN A 72 24.95 -0.48 -31.15
N THR A 73 24.60 0.80 -31.25
CA THR A 73 25.03 1.68 -32.36
C THR A 73 25.01 3.14 -31.85
N GLU A 74 25.74 4.04 -32.58
CA GLU A 74 25.82 5.47 -32.21
C GLU A 74 24.43 6.18 -32.20
N GLY A 75 23.54 5.83 -33.14
CA GLY A 75 22.18 6.38 -33.17
C GLY A 75 21.36 5.97 -31.94
N VAL A 76 21.46 4.72 -31.54
CA VAL A 76 20.80 4.18 -30.31
C VAL A 76 21.34 4.84 -29.04
N TYR A 77 22.62 5.21 -29.05
CA TYR A 77 23.24 5.91 -27.92
C TYR A 77 22.60 7.27 -27.61
N LEU A 78 22.42 8.10 -28.65
CA LEU A 78 21.77 9.41 -28.47
C LEU A 78 20.29 9.29 -28.08
N ASP A 79 19.59 8.31 -28.62
CA ASP A 79 18.20 8.03 -28.30
C ASP A 79 18.06 7.59 -26.84
N LEU A 80 18.97 6.75 -26.33
CA LEU A 80 18.98 6.31 -24.93
C LEU A 80 19.29 7.45 -23.97
N ILE A 81 20.26 8.32 -24.27
CA ILE A 81 20.54 9.51 -23.49
C ILE A 81 19.31 10.41 -23.43
N THR A 82 18.68 10.66 -24.58
CA THR A 82 17.48 11.49 -24.67
C THR A 82 16.33 10.87 -23.84
N LYS A 83 16.13 9.56 -23.97
CA LYS A 83 15.12 8.82 -23.20
C LYS A 83 15.36 8.89 -21.70
N LEU A 84 16.60 8.71 -21.23
CA LEU A 84 16.96 8.81 -19.82
C LEU A 84 16.78 10.25 -19.31
N THR A 85 17.24 11.25 -20.05
CA THR A 85 17.12 12.66 -19.69
C THR A 85 15.64 13.10 -19.66
N ASP A 86 14.82 12.62 -20.60
CA ASP A 86 13.38 12.89 -20.59
C ASP A 86 12.65 12.16 -19.47
N PHE A 87 13.12 10.96 -19.10
CA PHE A 87 12.50 10.18 -18.04
C PHE A 87 12.82 10.75 -16.64
N PHE A 88 14.09 11.03 -16.35
CA PHE A 88 14.52 11.54 -15.04
C PHE A 88 14.38 13.06 -14.97
N ARG A 89 13.20 13.54 -14.63
CA ARG A 89 12.89 14.95 -14.46
C ARG A 89 12.54 15.26 -13.01
N ILE A 90 12.97 16.44 -12.54
CA ILE A 90 12.52 17.02 -11.28
C ILE A 90 11.02 17.34 -11.37
N ASN A 91 10.34 17.45 -10.24
CA ASN A 91 8.90 17.70 -10.08
C ASN A 91 8.00 16.53 -10.50
N HIS A 92 8.55 15.34 -10.62
CA HIS A 92 7.81 14.11 -10.79
C HIS A 92 8.01 13.17 -9.62
N THR A 93 7.01 12.34 -9.35
CA THR A 93 7.13 11.21 -8.43
C THR A 93 7.31 9.91 -9.21
N TYR A 94 7.97 8.96 -8.56
CA TYR A 94 8.37 7.71 -9.17
C TYR A 94 7.95 6.53 -8.30
N VAL A 95 7.57 5.46 -8.96
CA VAL A 95 7.38 4.15 -8.36
C VAL A 95 8.56 3.28 -8.76
N ILE A 96 9.31 2.77 -7.78
CA ILE A 96 10.46 1.91 -7.99
C ILE A 96 10.03 0.46 -7.79
N LEU A 97 10.13 -0.35 -8.82
CA LEU A 97 9.76 -1.77 -8.81
C LEU A 97 10.98 -2.65 -8.68
N TYR A 98 10.90 -3.58 -7.77
CA TYR A 98 11.94 -4.55 -7.47
C TYR A 98 11.45 -5.95 -7.81
N ARG A 99 12.33 -6.78 -8.34
CA ARG A 99 12.09 -8.20 -8.58
C ARG A 99 13.06 -9.05 -7.77
N THR A 100 12.53 -10.09 -7.11
CA THR A 100 13.36 -11.12 -6.49
C THR A 100 13.82 -12.16 -7.52
N LYS A 101 14.78 -13.00 -7.17
CA LYS A 101 15.17 -14.17 -7.99
C LYS A 101 14.01 -15.14 -8.22
N THR A 102 13.06 -15.20 -7.30
CA THR A 102 11.87 -16.06 -7.38
C THR A 102 10.73 -15.44 -8.19
N GLY A 103 10.95 -14.25 -8.75
CA GLY A 103 9.96 -13.54 -9.55
C GLY A 103 8.95 -12.71 -8.75
N LYS A 104 8.99 -12.72 -7.41
CA LYS A 104 8.14 -11.84 -6.61
C LYS A 104 8.48 -10.38 -6.87
N LEU A 105 7.45 -9.56 -6.95
CA LEU A 105 7.56 -8.13 -7.21
C LEU A 105 7.26 -7.34 -5.95
N PHE A 106 7.99 -6.25 -5.75
CA PHE A 106 7.82 -5.30 -4.66
C PHE A 106 7.94 -3.88 -5.21
N THR A 107 7.38 -2.93 -4.51
CA THR A 107 7.40 -1.52 -4.90
C THR A 107 7.76 -0.59 -3.74
N ARG A 108 8.44 0.50 -4.06
CA ARG A 108 8.52 1.73 -3.26
C ARG A 108 7.86 2.84 -4.04
N ARG A 109 7.04 3.62 -3.36
CA ARG A 109 6.21 4.66 -3.96
C ARG A 109 6.63 6.04 -3.50
N ASP A 110 6.08 7.03 -4.17
CA ASP A 110 6.24 8.43 -3.84
C ASP A 110 7.72 8.85 -3.78
N ALA A 111 8.59 8.15 -4.53
CA ALA A 111 9.98 8.52 -4.64
C ALA A 111 10.11 9.78 -5.51
N TRP A 112 10.94 10.72 -5.10
CA TRP A 112 11.28 11.88 -5.93
C TRP A 112 12.79 11.98 -6.12
N LEU A 113 13.21 12.50 -7.27
CA LEU A 113 14.62 12.74 -7.56
C LEU A 113 15.19 13.71 -6.52
N SER A 114 16.30 13.32 -5.88
CA SER A 114 17.06 14.18 -4.98
C SER A 114 18.25 14.84 -5.67
N ASP A 115 18.75 14.21 -6.73
CA ASP A 115 19.87 14.71 -7.52
C ASP A 115 19.56 14.58 -9.01
N ASN A 116 20.23 15.41 -9.82
CA ASN A 116 20.14 15.33 -11.28
C ASN A 116 20.73 13.99 -11.79
N LEU A 117 20.20 13.51 -12.88
CA LEU A 117 20.79 12.39 -13.61
C LEU A 117 22.23 12.74 -13.99
N GLN A 118 23.17 11.92 -13.58
CA GLN A 118 24.57 12.00 -13.97
C GLN A 118 24.85 10.93 -15.03
N LEU A 119 25.39 11.35 -16.16
CA LEU A 119 25.81 10.49 -17.27
C LEU A 119 27.31 10.62 -17.44
N ASN A 120 28.05 9.54 -17.19
CA ASN A 120 29.51 9.56 -17.23
C ASN A 120 30.01 8.57 -18.30
N PRO A 121 30.63 9.04 -19.39
CA PRO A 121 31.29 8.15 -20.32
C PRO A 121 32.47 7.46 -19.65
N VAL A 122 32.64 6.18 -19.92
CA VAL A 122 33.79 5.42 -19.43
C VAL A 122 34.89 5.48 -20.47
N ALA A 123 36.07 5.97 -20.07
CA ALA A 123 37.17 6.13 -20.98
C ALA A 123 37.59 4.78 -21.60
N ASN A 124 37.76 4.75 -22.92
CA ASN A 124 38.11 3.56 -23.73
C ASN A 124 37.07 2.43 -23.75
N GLU A 125 35.82 2.71 -23.36
CA GLU A 125 34.72 1.73 -23.37
C GLU A 125 33.52 2.29 -24.16
N ASP A 126 32.81 1.42 -24.85
CA ASP A 126 31.63 1.79 -25.65
C ASP A 126 30.36 1.86 -24.81
N TYR A 127 30.45 2.27 -23.53
CA TYR A 127 29.31 2.39 -22.64
C TYR A 127 29.36 3.63 -21.74
N LEU A 128 28.18 4.02 -21.25
CA LEU A 128 28.01 5.04 -20.23
C LEU A 128 27.63 4.43 -18.90
N THR A 129 28.05 5.07 -17.82
CA THR A 129 27.38 4.87 -16.55
C THR A 129 26.39 6.00 -16.28
N PHE A 130 25.28 5.66 -15.64
CA PHE A 130 24.34 6.65 -15.14
C PHE A 130 24.13 6.49 -13.64
N THR A 131 23.95 7.61 -12.98
CA THR A 131 23.65 7.64 -11.54
C THR A 131 22.49 8.61 -11.31
N CYS A 132 21.52 8.17 -10.54
CA CYS A 132 20.44 9.02 -10.05
C CYS A 132 20.09 8.63 -8.60
N SER A 133 19.73 9.60 -7.78
CA SER A 133 19.34 9.40 -6.39
C SER A 133 17.90 9.83 -6.17
N PHE A 134 17.20 9.04 -5.38
CA PHE A 134 15.81 9.27 -5.01
C PHE A 134 15.69 9.41 -3.50
N LYS A 135 14.87 10.34 -3.05
CA LYS A 135 14.33 10.33 -1.69
C LYS A 135 13.04 9.57 -1.68
N VAL A 136 12.95 8.57 -0.82
CA VAL A 136 11.77 7.71 -0.64
C VAL A 136 11.19 8.01 0.75
N PRO A 137 10.01 8.64 0.85
CA PRO A 137 9.42 9.05 2.12
C PRO A 137 9.02 7.86 2.98
N ARG A 138 8.63 6.78 2.32
CA ARG A 138 8.17 5.55 2.97
C ARG A 138 9.27 4.49 2.87
N ARG A 139 9.85 4.13 4.00
CA ARG A 139 10.95 3.15 4.09
C ARG A 139 10.57 1.73 3.71
N PHE A 140 9.29 1.41 3.74
CA PHE A 140 8.81 0.04 3.53
C PHE A 140 8.69 -0.30 2.05
N MET A 141 8.84 -1.60 1.76
CA MET A 141 8.49 -2.17 0.47
C MET A 141 7.10 -2.79 0.55
N TYR A 142 6.28 -2.47 -0.44
CA TYR A 142 4.94 -3.04 -0.60
C TYR A 142 4.99 -4.19 -1.59
N GLU A 143 4.24 -5.24 -1.32
CA GLU A 143 4.01 -6.28 -2.33
C GLU A 143 3.31 -5.67 -3.54
N TYR A 144 3.80 -5.98 -4.74
CA TYR A 144 3.29 -5.41 -5.98
C TYR A 144 2.57 -6.49 -6.78
N ALA A 145 1.37 -6.17 -7.23
CA ALA A 145 0.63 -6.91 -8.24
C ALA A 145 0.16 -5.94 -9.34
N ASP A 146 0.02 -6.42 -10.56
CA ASP A 146 -0.57 -5.67 -11.66
C ASP A 146 -1.66 -6.48 -12.36
N ASP A 147 -2.50 -5.78 -13.13
CA ASP A 147 -3.62 -6.37 -13.89
C ASP A 147 -3.20 -6.99 -15.23
N GLY A 148 -1.91 -7.16 -15.47
CA GLY A 148 -1.35 -7.58 -16.75
C GLY A 148 -1.20 -6.45 -17.79
N ASN A 149 -1.93 -5.35 -17.63
CA ASN A 149 -1.83 -4.14 -18.44
C ASN A 149 -0.84 -3.11 -17.83
N GLY A 150 -0.31 -3.44 -16.65
CA GLY A 150 0.66 -2.61 -15.94
C GLY A 150 0.03 -1.56 -15.05
N ASN A 151 -1.27 -1.66 -14.76
CA ASN A 151 -1.91 -0.90 -13.70
C ASN A 151 -1.70 -1.65 -12.39
N GLU A 152 -1.33 -0.91 -11.36
CA GLU A 152 -1.07 -1.50 -10.06
C GLU A 152 -2.36 -1.90 -9.36
N MET A 153 -2.37 -3.12 -8.84
CA MET A 153 -3.48 -3.66 -8.04
C MET A 153 -3.05 -3.90 -6.59
N TYR A 154 -4.03 -4.05 -5.71
CA TYR A 154 -3.78 -4.59 -4.39
C TYR A 154 -3.48 -6.09 -4.51
N SER A 155 -2.44 -6.55 -3.79
CA SER A 155 -2.03 -7.96 -3.83
C SER A 155 -2.99 -8.89 -3.10
N ASN A 156 -3.82 -8.32 -2.23
CA ASN A 156 -4.79 -9.07 -1.44
C ASN A 156 -6.14 -8.35 -1.45
N SER A 157 -7.22 -9.12 -1.54
CA SER A 157 -8.59 -8.64 -1.51
C SER A 157 -9.48 -9.65 -0.81
N ILE A 158 -10.50 -9.18 -0.11
CA ILE A 158 -11.52 -10.00 0.50
C ILE A 158 -12.88 -9.33 0.42
N THR A 159 -13.90 -10.13 0.10
CA THR A 159 -15.29 -9.72 0.22
C THR A 159 -15.80 -10.01 1.62
N LEU A 160 -16.30 -8.98 2.28
CA LEU A 160 -16.90 -9.03 3.61
C LEU A 160 -18.42 -9.01 3.47
N PRO A 161 -19.11 -10.09 3.82
CA PRO A 161 -20.56 -10.09 3.84
C PRO A 161 -21.09 -9.16 4.94
N LEU A 162 -22.29 -8.66 4.76
CA LEU A 162 -22.99 -7.87 5.78
C LEU A 162 -23.16 -8.71 7.05
N ILE A 163 -22.82 -8.13 8.20
CA ILE A 163 -23.18 -8.70 9.48
C ILE A 163 -24.70 -8.56 9.62
N THR A 164 -25.41 -9.63 9.33
CA THR A 164 -26.81 -9.73 9.70
C THR A 164 -26.86 -10.10 11.17
N ALA A 165 -27.62 -9.36 11.96
CA ALA A 165 -27.99 -9.82 13.28
C ALA A 165 -28.48 -11.27 13.12
N ALA A 166 -27.85 -12.20 13.82
CA ALA A 166 -28.26 -13.58 13.75
C ALA A 166 -29.78 -13.61 13.99
N SER A 167 -30.53 -14.02 12.97
CA SER A 167 -31.99 -14.21 13.09
C SER A 167 -32.34 -15.41 13.96
N GLY A 168 -31.43 -15.79 14.83
CA GLY A 168 -31.52 -16.84 15.85
C GLY A 168 -31.57 -16.34 17.28
N GLY A 169 -31.77 -15.05 17.50
CA GLY A 169 -32.12 -14.55 18.82
C GLY A 169 -33.49 -15.13 19.16
N ARG A 170 -33.57 -16.00 20.20
CA ARG A 170 -34.85 -16.42 20.76
C ARG A 170 -35.67 -15.17 21.03
N VAL A 171 -36.72 -14.95 20.25
CA VAL A 171 -37.81 -14.07 20.64
C VAL A 171 -38.48 -14.83 21.80
N TRP A 172 -38.29 -14.33 23.00
CA TRP A 172 -39.10 -14.74 24.12
C TRP A 172 -40.50 -14.14 23.86
N ASP A 173 -41.33 -14.90 23.14
CA ASP A 173 -42.74 -14.57 23.19
C ASP A 173 -43.28 -15.16 24.50
N ASN A 174 -44.12 -14.43 25.19
CA ASN A 174 -44.76 -14.85 26.41
C ASN A 174 -45.81 -15.95 26.24
N THR A 175 -45.85 -16.64 25.11
CA THR A 175 -46.82 -17.67 24.80
C THR A 175 -46.14 -19.04 24.72
N GLY A 176 -45.56 -19.46 25.86
CA GLY A 176 -45.19 -20.86 26.13
C GLY A 176 -44.27 -21.51 25.11
N SER A 177 -42.95 -21.54 25.39
CA SER A 177 -41.99 -22.34 24.64
C SER A 177 -42.28 -23.82 24.76
N VAL A 178 -42.68 -24.44 23.67
CA VAL A 178 -42.70 -25.90 23.53
C VAL A 178 -41.25 -26.33 23.30
N TYR A 179 -40.66 -27.04 24.24
CA TYR A 179 -39.43 -27.79 24.02
C TYR A 179 -39.80 -28.96 23.09
N ASP A 180 -39.60 -28.82 21.79
CA ASP A 180 -39.50 -29.99 20.96
C ASP A 180 -38.07 -30.53 21.04
N ASN A 181 -37.91 -31.82 21.19
CA ASN A 181 -36.63 -32.52 21.29
C ASN A 181 -35.83 -32.58 19.96
N VAL A 182 -36.14 -31.75 18.99
CA VAL A 182 -35.35 -31.55 17.79
C VAL A 182 -34.31 -30.53 18.17
N GLY A 183 -33.08 -30.98 18.42
CA GLY A 183 -31.97 -30.17 18.91
C GLY A 183 -31.90 -28.85 18.18
N ALA A 184 -31.99 -27.76 18.92
CA ALA A 184 -31.72 -26.44 18.40
C ALA A 184 -30.28 -26.48 17.87
N VAL A 185 -30.13 -26.57 16.57
CA VAL A 185 -28.84 -26.32 15.90
C VAL A 185 -28.56 -24.86 16.19
N TYR A 186 -27.67 -24.61 17.16
CA TYR A 186 -26.99 -23.35 17.24
C TYR A 186 -26.11 -23.31 15.98
N GLU A 187 -26.66 -22.87 14.88
CA GLU A 187 -25.84 -22.27 13.88
C GLU A 187 -25.20 -21.08 14.58
N GLU A 188 -23.93 -21.24 14.98
CA GLU A 188 -23.09 -20.07 15.16
C GLU A 188 -23.28 -19.26 13.89
N GLY A 189 -24.11 -18.24 13.97
CA GLY A 189 -24.30 -17.31 12.88
C GLY A 189 -22.94 -16.76 12.59
N ASN A 190 -22.29 -17.27 11.56
CA ASN A 190 -21.10 -16.66 10.93
C ASN A 190 -21.57 -15.35 10.32
N GLY A 191 -22.14 -14.49 11.17
CA GLY A 191 -22.68 -13.22 10.79
C GLY A 191 -21.58 -12.31 10.31
N GLY A 192 -21.28 -12.37 9.02
CA GLY A 192 -20.57 -11.32 8.33
C GLY A 192 -19.11 -11.04 8.74
N VAL A 193 -18.56 -11.80 9.67
CA VAL A 193 -17.19 -11.62 10.16
C VAL A 193 -16.27 -12.63 9.47
N LYS A 194 -15.10 -12.18 9.01
CA LYS A 194 -14.10 -13.05 8.38
C LYS A 194 -12.75 -12.94 9.04
N ASN A 195 -12.08 -14.08 9.18
CA ASN A 195 -10.68 -14.14 9.56
C ASN A 195 -9.80 -14.01 8.33
N ILE A 196 -8.86 -13.08 8.37
CA ILE A 196 -7.86 -12.85 7.34
C ILE A 196 -6.47 -13.00 7.93
N ILE A 197 -5.53 -13.49 7.13
CA ILE A 197 -4.13 -13.61 7.50
C ILE A 197 -3.35 -12.52 6.78
N VAL A 198 -2.69 -11.68 7.53
CA VAL A 198 -1.84 -10.59 7.04
C VAL A 198 -0.38 -10.98 7.16
N ASN A 199 0.27 -11.24 6.03
CA ASN A 199 1.68 -11.63 5.94
C ASN A 199 2.60 -10.39 5.87
N SER A 200 2.36 -9.43 6.74
CA SER A 200 3.14 -8.19 6.84
C SER A 200 4.04 -8.22 8.07
N LYS A 201 5.09 -7.41 8.09
CA LYS A 201 5.97 -7.22 9.26
C LYS A 201 5.53 -6.06 10.14
N VAL A 202 4.70 -5.20 9.62
CA VAL A 202 4.17 -4.00 10.29
C VAL A 202 2.68 -3.91 10.07
N ARG A 203 2.05 -3.05 10.86
CA ARG A 203 0.65 -2.65 10.67
C ARG A 203 0.43 -2.12 9.27
N ILE A 204 -0.68 -2.49 8.65
CA ILE A 204 -1.12 -2.00 7.34
C ILE A 204 -2.48 -1.34 7.43
N TYR A 205 -2.71 -0.40 6.54
CA TYR A 205 -3.97 0.33 6.41
C TYR A 205 -4.64 -0.08 5.10
N PRO A 206 -5.79 -0.76 5.15
CA PRO A 206 -6.46 -1.25 3.95
C PRO A 206 -7.20 -0.14 3.21
N VAL A 207 -7.64 -0.45 2.00
CA VAL A 207 -8.67 0.29 1.28
C VAL A 207 -9.99 -0.47 1.40
N TRP A 208 -11.05 0.25 1.71
CA TRP A 208 -12.38 -0.30 1.87
C TRP A 208 -13.33 0.26 0.82
N ASN A 209 -14.00 -0.63 0.08
CA ASN A 209 -14.92 -0.30 -0.99
C ASN A 209 -16.32 -0.79 -0.65
N VAL A 210 -17.31 0.10 -0.75
CA VAL A 210 -18.72 -0.21 -0.52
C VAL A 210 -19.55 0.24 -1.71
N ARG A 211 -20.30 -0.68 -2.31
CA ARG A 211 -21.24 -0.36 -3.39
C ARG A 211 -22.61 -0.05 -2.80
N GLY A 212 -23.23 1.02 -3.30
CA GLY A 212 -24.63 1.35 -2.95
C GLY A 212 -25.67 0.47 -3.67
N PRO A 213 -26.93 0.49 -3.16
CA PRO A 213 -27.44 1.40 -2.12
C PRO A 213 -27.07 0.91 -0.70
N CYS A 214 -26.50 1.79 0.12
CA CYS A 214 -26.06 1.47 1.47
C CYS A 214 -26.19 2.69 2.38
N ASN A 215 -26.66 2.49 3.61
CA ASN A 215 -26.84 3.57 4.57
C ASN A 215 -25.88 3.36 5.76
N ASN A 216 -25.10 4.39 6.09
CA ASN A 216 -24.17 4.41 7.21
C ASN A 216 -23.32 3.14 7.32
N PRO A 217 -22.58 2.75 6.26
CA PRO A 217 -21.74 1.56 6.31
C PRO A 217 -20.64 1.69 7.36
N GLN A 218 -20.30 0.55 7.97
CA GLN A 218 -19.30 0.44 9.01
C GLN A 218 -18.39 -0.76 8.74
N LEU A 219 -17.09 -0.54 8.81
CA LEU A 219 -16.06 -1.56 8.82
C LEU A 219 -15.50 -1.69 10.23
N GLN A 220 -15.35 -2.90 10.72
CA GLN A 220 -14.76 -3.17 12.03
C GLN A 220 -13.66 -4.23 11.96
N ASN A 221 -12.65 -4.09 12.79
CA ASN A 221 -11.65 -5.12 13.04
C ASN A 221 -11.66 -5.46 14.54
N ASN A 222 -12.24 -6.61 14.86
CA ASN A 222 -12.40 -7.06 16.26
C ASN A 222 -11.06 -7.43 16.90
N THR A 223 -10.04 -7.78 16.11
CA THR A 223 -8.70 -8.10 16.63
C THR A 223 -7.97 -6.86 17.17
N THR A 224 -8.21 -5.71 16.55
CA THR A 224 -7.55 -4.44 16.91
C THR A 224 -8.48 -3.49 17.66
N ASP A 225 -9.74 -3.87 17.84
CA ASP A 225 -10.81 -3.03 18.40
C ASP A 225 -10.95 -1.68 17.68
N THR A 226 -10.87 -1.72 16.34
CA THR A 226 -10.96 -0.52 15.51
C THR A 226 -12.19 -0.55 14.62
N VAL A 227 -12.79 0.62 14.48
CA VAL A 227 -14.03 0.82 13.71
C VAL A 227 -13.88 2.07 12.84
N ALA A 228 -14.34 1.97 11.60
CA ALA A 228 -14.54 3.11 10.72
C ALA A 228 -15.98 3.13 10.22
N ARG A 229 -16.60 4.30 10.25
CA ARG A 229 -17.99 4.51 9.82
C ARG A 229 -18.05 5.66 8.83
N TYR A 230 -18.73 5.45 7.73
CA TYR A 230 -19.18 6.52 6.85
C TYR A 230 -20.58 6.97 7.28
N SER A 231 -20.76 8.25 7.52
CA SER A 231 -22.06 8.84 7.88
C SER A 231 -22.72 9.42 6.62
N GLY A 232 -23.67 8.69 6.07
CA GLY A 232 -24.40 9.10 4.88
C GLY A 232 -24.95 7.92 4.08
N PHE A 233 -25.64 8.28 2.98
CA PHE A 233 -26.21 7.31 2.05
C PHE A 233 -25.35 7.22 0.78
N ILE A 234 -25.07 6.00 0.34
CA ILE A 234 -24.43 5.69 -0.93
C ILE A 234 -25.53 5.25 -1.88
N ALA A 235 -25.76 6.00 -2.97
CA ALA A 235 -26.83 5.69 -3.92
C ALA A 235 -26.51 4.45 -4.77
N SER A 236 -27.56 3.88 -5.38
CA SER A 236 -27.37 2.76 -6.31
C SER A 236 -26.44 3.15 -7.46
N GLY A 237 -25.50 2.27 -7.78
CA GLY A 237 -24.47 2.48 -8.81
C GLY A 237 -23.25 3.29 -8.34
N GLN A 238 -23.30 3.92 -7.18
CA GLN A 238 -22.15 4.61 -6.59
C GLN A 238 -21.27 3.67 -5.78
N VAL A 239 -19.99 4.02 -5.66
CA VAL A 239 -19.01 3.29 -4.85
C VAL A 239 -18.32 4.27 -3.89
N LEU A 240 -18.43 4.00 -2.60
CA LEU A 240 -17.59 4.63 -1.59
C LEU A 240 -16.24 3.89 -1.57
N VAL A 241 -15.15 4.63 -1.68
CA VAL A 241 -13.77 4.16 -1.51
C VAL A 241 -13.16 4.89 -0.33
N VAL A 242 -12.73 4.17 0.70
CA VAL A 242 -12.04 4.73 1.87
C VAL A 242 -10.62 4.19 1.89
N ASN A 243 -9.65 5.05 1.73
CA ASN A 243 -8.23 4.72 1.85
C ASN A 243 -7.75 5.11 3.24
N PHE A 244 -7.55 4.14 4.12
CA PHE A 244 -7.09 4.40 5.49
C PHE A 244 -5.60 4.76 5.57
N GLU A 245 -4.82 4.54 4.52
CA GLU A 245 -3.42 4.93 4.48
C GLU A 245 -3.26 6.45 4.26
N THR A 246 -4.08 7.02 3.38
CA THR A 246 -4.07 8.47 3.08
C THR A 246 -5.09 9.25 3.90
N ASN A 247 -6.01 8.57 4.61
CA ASN A 247 -7.17 9.14 5.28
C ASN A 247 -8.12 9.88 4.31
N GLU A 248 -8.25 9.36 3.11
CA GLU A 248 -9.12 9.91 2.09
C GLU A 248 -10.31 8.99 1.84
N ALA A 249 -11.46 9.59 1.59
CA ALA A 249 -12.66 8.88 1.18
C ALA A 249 -13.31 9.61 0.00
N HIS A 250 -13.78 8.83 -0.97
CA HIS A 250 -14.41 9.34 -2.18
C HIS A 250 -15.68 8.54 -2.48
N ILE A 251 -16.71 9.23 -2.99
CA ILE A 251 -17.79 8.59 -3.74
C ILE A 251 -17.63 9.06 -5.18
N ASP A 252 -17.32 8.12 -6.08
CA ASP A 252 -16.92 8.43 -7.45
C ASP A 252 -15.74 9.42 -7.46
N THR A 253 -15.96 10.68 -7.88
CA THR A 253 -14.94 11.75 -7.89
C THR A 253 -15.06 12.74 -6.74
N LEU A 254 -16.09 12.61 -5.88
CA LEU A 254 -16.36 13.55 -4.80
C LEU A 254 -15.63 13.17 -3.52
N LEU A 255 -14.85 14.09 -2.94
CA LEU A 255 -14.16 13.91 -1.68
C LEU A 255 -15.14 13.89 -0.51
N MET A 256 -15.18 12.79 0.23
CA MET A 256 -16.09 12.52 1.35
C MET A 256 -15.38 12.26 2.68
N SER A 257 -14.10 12.61 2.81
CA SER A 257 -13.28 12.30 3.99
C SER A 257 -13.87 12.83 5.30
N ARG A 258 -14.59 13.95 5.28
CA ARG A 258 -15.25 14.51 6.46
C ARG A 258 -16.40 13.67 6.99
N ASN A 259 -16.96 12.79 6.17
CA ASN A 259 -18.08 11.92 6.52
C ASN A 259 -17.60 10.58 7.07
N VAL A 260 -16.28 10.32 7.08
CA VAL A 260 -15.70 9.11 7.65
C VAL A 260 -15.17 9.42 9.03
N THR A 261 -15.59 8.64 10.01
CA THR A 261 -15.12 8.69 11.40
C THR A 261 -14.44 7.39 11.77
N GLY A 262 -13.32 7.48 12.48
CA GLY A 262 -12.51 6.34 12.87
C GLY A 262 -11.59 5.86 11.75
N GLN A 263 -10.79 4.84 12.07
CA GLN A 263 -9.80 4.27 11.17
C GLN A 263 -9.67 2.78 11.46
N VAL A 264 -9.56 1.97 10.42
CA VAL A 264 -9.29 0.54 10.56
C VAL A 264 -7.88 0.24 10.07
N TYR A 265 -7.18 -0.58 10.85
CA TYR A 265 -5.88 -1.13 10.46
C TYR A 265 -5.82 -2.63 10.74
N LEU A 266 -4.89 -3.29 10.10
CA LEU A 266 -4.64 -4.72 10.21
C LEU A 266 -3.26 -4.93 10.83
N ASN A 267 -3.19 -5.75 11.88
CA ASN A 267 -1.92 -6.18 12.45
C ASN A 267 -1.34 -7.39 11.70
N PRO A 268 -0.03 -7.62 11.77
CA PRO A 268 0.56 -8.88 11.31
C PRO A 268 -0.12 -10.08 11.94
N GLY A 269 -0.39 -11.12 11.16
CA GLY A 269 -1.08 -12.33 11.61
C GLY A 269 -2.57 -12.32 11.34
N ILE A 270 -3.34 -12.93 12.23
CA ILE A 270 -4.80 -13.10 12.07
C ILE A 270 -5.54 -11.84 12.50
N ASN A 271 -6.43 -11.37 11.64
CA ASN A 271 -7.37 -10.28 11.94
C ASN A 271 -8.79 -10.77 11.66
N THR A 272 -9.71 -10.41 12.56
CA THR A 272 -11.14 -10.72 12.44
C THR A 272 -11.86 -9.45 12.05
N VAL A 273 -12.30 -9.37 10.81
CA VAL A 273 -12.91 -8.17 10.22
C VAL A 273 -14.36 -8.40 9.84
N GLY A 274 -15.18 -7.36 9.94
CA GLY A 274 -16.60 -7.43 9.65
C GLY A 274 -17.13 -6.14 9.03
N PHE A 275 -18.21 -6.29 8.26
CA PHE A 275 -18.93 -5.22 7.61
C PHE A 275 -20.36 -5.12 8.14
N ASN A 276 -20.80 -3.91 8.46
CA ASN A 276 -22.17 -3.63 8.92
C ASN A 276 -22.74 -2.42 8.17
N SER A 277 -24.08 -2.28 8.16
CA SER A 277 -24.77 -1.13 7.64
C SER A 277 -26.14 -0.97 8.31
N GLU A 278 -26.66 0.26 8.39
CA GLU A 278 -27.95 0.55 9.01
C GLU A 278 -29.14 0.33 8.05
N GLY A 279 -28.89 -0.04 6.80
CA GLY A 279 -29.91 -0.32 5.80
C GLY A 279 -29.39 -0.20 4.38
N GLY A 280 -30.24 -0.51 3.41
CA GLY A 280 -29.94 -0.61 2.00
C GLY A 280 -29.90 -2.07 1.53
N ASP A 281 -29.70 -2.25 0.22
CA ASP A 281 -29.67 -3.59 -0.39
C ASP A 281 -28.25 -4.19 -0.46
N THR A 282 -27.24 -3.44 0.00
CA THR A 282 -25.85 -3.90 -0.01
C THR A 282 -25.67 -5.07 0.93
N LYS A 283 -25.24 -6.20 0.39
CA LYS A 283 -25.01 -7.44 1.14
C LYS A 283 -23.54 -7.67 1.49
N GLU A 284 -22.65 -6.93 0.86
CA GLU A 284 -21.20 -7.12 0.99
C GLU A 284 -20.42 -5.84 0.72
N SER A 285 -19.21 -5.79 1.25
CA SER A 285 -18.20 -4.79 0.90
C SER A 285 -16.89 -5.49 0.55
N THR A 286 -15.96 -4.76 -0.05
CA THR A 286 -14.63 -5.30 -0.38
C THR A 286 -13.57 -4.57 0.41
N MET A 287 -12.62 -5.29 0.97
CA MET A 287 -11.44 -4.73 1.60
C MET A 287 -10.20 -5.24 0.88
N GLU A 288 -9.30 -4.32 0.57
CA GLU A 288 -8.08 -4.57 -0.21
C GLU A 288 -6.86 -4.07 0.55
N TRP A 289 -5.75 -4.81 0.47
CA TRP A 289 -4.51 -4.40 1.13
C TRP A 289 -3.26 -4.93 0.42
N ARG A 290 -2.10 -4.36 0.78
CA ARG A 290 -0.79 -4.85 0.38
C ARG A 290 0.00 -5.25 1.61
N ASN A 291 0.69 -6.38 1.53
CA ASN A 291 1.64 -6.74 2.56
C ASN A 291 2.86 -5.80 2.49
N ILE A 292 3.41 -5.48 3.66
CA ILE A 292 4.55 -4.57 3.84
C ILE A 292 5.70 -5.38 4.45
N TYR A 293 6.92 -5.19 3.89
CA TYR A 293 8.14 -5.93 4.25
C TYR A 293 9.28 -5.01 4.64
#